data_08a3448c46e66def62ad82b6f0d60fd7
#
_entry.id   08a3448c46e66def62ad82b6f0d60fd7
#
_cell.length_a   1.000
_cell.length_b   1.000
_cell.length_c   1.000
_cell.angle_alpha   90.00
_cell.angle_beta   90.00
_cell.angle_gamma   90.00
#
_symmetry.space_group_name_H-M   'P 1'
#
loop_
_entity.id
_entity.type
_entity.pdbx_description
1 polymer ?
#
loop_
_entity_poly.entity_id
_entity_poly.type
_entity_poly.pdbx_seq_one_letter_code
_entity_poly.pdbx_strand_id
1 'polypeptide(L)'
;MVTRARRKPATRAKKAGKRVKFMQKPSCTTCRKARAYMQRRGFQFDFRDLTKERLSAAELEKLIGRRDHTEFLNTRNDLYRHGNMKEEPPTRKAAIRLMAKAPNLIRRPVIVCGGRVVLGFDKEGIKRL
;
A
#
# COMPACT_ATOMS: atom_id res chain seq x y z
N MET A 1 -3.93 -10.08 -33.78
CA MET A 1 -3.71 -9.95 -33.34
C MET A 1 -3.66 -9.75 -32.82
N VAL A 2 -3.66 -9.57 -32.56
CA VAL A 2 -3.36 -9.31 -31.79
C VAL A 2 -3.34 -9.00 -31.18
N THR A 3 -3.39 -8.83 -30.87
CA THR A 3 -3.10 -8.46 -30.07
C THR A 3 -3.20 -7.89 -29.58
N ARG A 4 -3.41 -7.68 -29.21
CA ARG A 4 -3.29 -7.06 -28.51
C ARG A 4 -3.07 -6.43 -27.99
N ALA A 5 -3.07 -6.28 -27.96
CA ALA A 5 -2.56 -5.73 -27.29
C ALA A 5 -2.49 -5.03 -27.09
N ARG A 6 -2.59 -4.81 -27.10
CA ARG A 6 -2.24 -4.28 -26.77
C ARG A 6 -2.14 -3.52 -26.53
N ARG A 7 -2.08 -3.06 -26.46
CA ARG A 7 -1.64 -2.47 -26.07
C ARG A 7 -1.16 -1.79 -26.16
N LYS A 8 -0.76 -1.24 -26.10
CA LYS A 8 0.06 -0.71 -25.99
C LYS A 8 0.55 0.00 -26.18
N PRO A 9 1.08 0.58 -26.14
CA PRO A 9 1.80 1.26 -26.27
C PRO A 9 2.53 1.67 -26.03
N ALA A 10 2.98 1.88 -25.93
CA ALA A 10 3.75 2.22 -25.68
C ALA A 10 4.60 2.83 -25.33
N THR A 11 5.12 3.18 -25.56
CA THR A 11 6.12 3.69 -25.18
C THR A 11 6.25 4.09 -24.24
N ARG A 12 6.13 4.32 -24.39
CA ARG A 12 5.89 4.70 -23.46
C ARG A 12 6.38 4.72 -22.21
N ALA A 13 5.82 5.00 -21.41
CA ALA A 13 6.21 5.10 -20.05
C ALA A 13 7.05 3.92 -19.65
N LYS A 14 8.09 4.15 -18.90
CA LYS A 14 9.02 3.11 -18.49
C LYS A 14 8.39 2.06 -17.61
N LYS A 15 7.32 2.42 -16.89
CA LYS A 15 6.61 1.51 -16.00
C LYS A 15 5.40 0.88 -16.66
N ALA A 16 5.23 1.13 -17.97
CA ALA A 16 4.09 0.59 -18.69
C ALA A 16 4.05 -0.92 -18.55
N GLY A 17 2.89 -1.44 -18.16
CA GLY A 17 2.69 -2.86 -17.98
C GLY A 17 3.15 -3.43 -16.66
N LYS A 18 3.89 -2.66 -15.86
CA LYS A 18 4.32 -3.16 -14.55
C LYS A 18 3.13 -3.24 -13.62
N ARG A 19 2.90 -4.42 -13.08
CA ARG A 19 1.72 -4.70 -12.28
C ARG A 19 2.03 -4.62 -10.80
N VAL A 20 1.16 -3.94 -10.07
CA VAL A 20 1.31 -3.80 -8.62
C VAL A 20 0.03 -4.21 -7.92
N LYS A 21 0.16 -4.70 -6.70
CA LYS A 21 -0.97 -4.84 -5.80
C LYS A 21 -1.12 -3.52 -5.07
N PHE A 22 -2.30 -2.93 -5.20
CA PHE A 22 -2.57 -1.61 -4.63
C PHE A 22 -3.66 -1.75 -3.57
N MET A 23 -3.25 -1.78 -2.31
CA MET A 23 -4.16 -1.97 -1.19
C MET A 23 -4.55 -0.62 -0.65
N GLN A 24 -5.84 -0.34 -0.68
CA GLN A 24 -6.34 1.00 -0.46
C GLN A 24 -7.64 1.04 0.31
N LYS A 25 -8.00 2.24 0.72
CA LYS A 25 -9.37 2.62 1.03
C LYS A 25 -9.75 3.57 -0.11
N PRO A 26 -10.70 3.21 -0.99
CA PRO A 26 -10.96 3.99 -2.21
C PRO A 26 -11.25 5.47 -1.98
N SER A 27 -11.87 5.80 -0.86
CA SER A 27 -12.21 7.20 -0.53
C SER A 27 -11.05 7.99 0.06
N CYS A 28 -9.92 7.34 0.33
CA CYS A 28 -8.76 7.99 0.94
C CYS A 28 -8.07 8.92 -0.05
N THR A 29 -7.88 10.18 0.34
CA THR A 29 -7.25 11.19 -0.53
C THR A 29 -5.84 10.79 -0.93
N THR A 30 -5.05 10.30 0.02
CA THR A 30 -3.67 9.86 -0.25
C THR A 30 -3.66 8.71 -1.26
N CYS A 31 -4.59 7.78 -1.12
CA CYS A 31 -4.72 6.65 -2.06
C CYS A 31 -5.05 7.14 -3.47
N ARG A 32 -5.95 8.11 -3.58
CA ARG A 32 -6.33 8.67 -4.88
C ARG A 32 -5.16 9.37 -5.55
N LYS A 33 -4.40 10.14 -4.78
CA LYS A 33 -3.22 10.83 -5.32
C LYS A 33 -2.16 9.85 -5.81
N ALA A 34 -1.88 8.83 -5.01
CA ALA A 34 -0.90 7.82 -5.40
C ALA A 34 -1.34 7.07 -6.64
N ARG A 35 -2.61 6.68 -6.69
CA ARG A 35 -3.18 5.96 -7.83
C ARG A 35 -3.07 6.78 -9.10
N ALA A 36 -3.46 8.06 -9.04
CA ALA A 36 -3.39 8.94 -10.21
C ALA A 36 -1.96 9.11 -10.71
N TYR A 37 -1.04 9.32 -9.79
CA TYR A 37 0.37 9.45 -10.12
C TYR A 37 0.90 8.20 -10.83
N MET A 38 0.58 7.03 -10.30
CA MET A 38 1.04 5.77 -10.85
C MET A 38 0.37 5.44 -12.18
N GLN A 39 -0.90 5.81 -12.35
CA GLN A 39 -1.59 5.64 -13.63
C GLN A 39 -0.88 6.41 -14.75
N ARG A 40 -0.46 7.63 -14.45
CA ARG A 40 0.29 8.44 -15.43
C ARG A 40 1.62 7.81 -15.78
N ARG A 41 2.18 6.99 -14.91
CA ARG A 41 3.45 6.30 -15.16
C ARG A 41 3.25 4.92 -15.77
N GLY A 42 2.03 4.55 -16.11
CA GLY A 42 1.75 3.33 -16.87
C GLY A 42 1.63 2.05 -16.06
N PHE A 43 1.54 2.15 -14.72
CA PHE A 43 1.35 0.97 -13.89
C PHE A 43 -0.01 0.33 -14.14
N GLN A 44 -0.06 -0.98 -13.99
CA GLN A 44 -1.28 -1.76 -13.97
C GLN A 44 -1.56 -2.18 -12.53
N PHE A 45 -2.83 -2.22 -12.16
CA PHE A 45 -3.21 -2.41 -10.75
C PHE A 45 -4.01 -3.67 -10.54
N ASP A 46 -3.70 -4.35 -9.43
CA ASP A 46 -4.59 -5.29 -8.78
C ASP A 46 -5.04 -4.58 -7.52
N PHE A 47 -6.26 -4.09 -7.51
CA PHE A 47 -6.78 -3.34 -6.36
C PHE A 47 -7.30 -4.27 -5.29
N ARG A 48 -7.03 -3.90 -4.04
CA ARG A 48 -7.63 -4.55 -2.89
C ARG A 48 -8.18 -3.46 -1.97
N ASP A 49 -9.48 -3.51 -1.74
CA ASP A 49 -10.16 -2.58 -0.85
C ASP A 49 -10.06 -3.13 0.57
N LEU A 50 -9.24 -2.49 1.40
CA LEU A 50 -8.98 -2.97 2.75
C LEU A 50 -10.20 -2.87 3.67
N THR A 51 -11.22 -2.11 3.28
CA THR A 51 -12.45 -2.04 4.05
C THR A 51 -13.33 -3.27 3.82
N LYS A 52 -13.13 -3.97 2.70
CA LYS A 52 -13.89 -5.17 2.35
C LYS A 52 -13.09 -6.45 2.49
N GLU A 53 -11.80 -6.38 2.18
CA GLU A 53 -10.90 -7.53 2.26
C GLU A 53 -9.74 -7.18 3.19
N ARG A 54 -9.93 -7.39 4.47
CA ARG A 54 -8.92 -7.06 5.46
C ARG A 54 -7.68 -7.92 5.28
N LEU A 55 -6.54 -7.33 5.63
CA LEU A 55 -5.31 -8.09 5.70
C LEU A 55 -5.33 -8.94 6.96
N SER A 56 -4.99 -10.21 6.80
CA SER A 56 -4.86 -11.10 7.96
C SER A 56 -3.54 -10.82 8.67
N ALA A 57 -3.42 -11.33 9.90
CA ALA A 57 -2.17 -11.24 10.65
C ALA A 57 -1.02 -11.87 9.87
N ALA A 58 -1.27 -13.02 9.23
CA ALA A 58 -0.24 -13.70 8.44
C ALA A 58 0.21 -12.87 7.25
N GLU A 59 -0.73 -12.22 6.57
CA GLU A 59 -0.40 -11.34 5.45
C GLU A 59 0.42 -10.14 5.91
N LEU A 60 0.04 -9.54 7.05
CA LEU A 60 0.79 -8.41 7.62
C LEU A 60 2.20 -8.82 8.02
N GLU A 61 2.35 -10.01 8.61
CA GLU A 61 3.66 -10.54 8.96
C GLU A 61 4.57 -10.58 7.73
N LYS A 62 4.05 -11.09 6.62
CA LYS A 62 4.80 -11.19 5.38
C LYS A 62 5.14 -9.82 4.80
N LEU A 63 4.16 -8.92 4.79
CA LEU A 63 4.36 -7.57 4.25
C LEU A 63 5.42 -6.81 5.02
N ILE A 64 5.36 -6.89 6.34
CA ILE A 64 6.32 -6.18 7.19
C ILE A 64 7.71 -6.78 7.04
N GLY A 65 7.78 -8.12 7.03
CA GLY A 65 9.07 -8.78 6.87
C GLY A 65 10.08 -8.29 7.89
N ARG A 66 11.20 -7.80 7.42
CA ARG A 66 12.27 -7.28 8.28
C ARG A 66 12.19 -5.78 8.50
N ARG A 67 11.17 -5.14 7.95
CA ARG A 67 11.02 -3.70 8.11
C ARG A 67 10.51 -3.37 9.51
N ASP A 68 10.67 -2.12 9.88
CA ASP A 68 10.12 -1.59 11.13
C ASP A 68 8.58 -1.60 11.03
N HIS A 69 7.95 -2.37 11.90
CA HIS A 69 6.49 -2.49 11.87
C HIS A 69 5.79 -1.16 12.13
N THR A 70 6.44 -0.23 12.81
CA THR A 70 5.82 1.07 13.10
C THR A 70 5.62 1.90 11.84
N GLU A 71 6.37 1.63 10.77
CA GLU A 71 6.18 2.32 9.49
C GLU A 71 4.82 2.04 8.89
N PHE A 72 4.21 0.92 9.25
CA PHE A 72 2.92 0.50 8.71
C PHE A 72 1.74 1.13 9.44
N LEU A 73 1.98 1.84 10.54
CA LEU A 73 0.93 2.46 11.31
C LEU A 73 0.51 3.80 10.73
N ASN A 74 -0.80 4.00 10.64
CA ASN A 74 -1.37 5.26 10.18
C ASN A 74 -1.40 6.26 11.33
N THR A 75 -0.49 7.22 11.31
CA THR A 75 -0.34 8.19 12.40
C THR A 75 -1.52 9.14 12.53
N ARG A 76 -2.40 9.18 11.55
CA ARG A 76 -3.59 10.04 11.57
C ARG A 76 -4.81 9.33 12.14
N ASN A 77 -4.71 8.04 12.40
CA ASN A 77 -5.81 7.27 12.94
C ASN A 77 -5.99 7.55 14.43
N ASP A 78 -7.25 7.55 14.88
CA ASP A 78 -7.58 7.83 16.28
C ASP A 78 -6.95 6.82 17.23
N LEU A 79 -6.91 5.54 16.85
CA LEU A 79 -6.26 4.53 17.66
C LEU A 79 -4.79 4.86 17.90
N TYR A 80 -4.11 5.34 16.87
CA TYR A 80 -2.71 5.72 16.98
C TYR A 80 -2.54 6.88 17.96
N ARG A 81 -3.35 7.93 17.78
CA ARG A 81 -3.24 9.14 18.59
C ARG A 81 -3.70 8.93 20.03
N HIS A 82 -4.88 8.33 20.22
CA HIS A 82 -5.43 8.11 21.55
C HIS A 82 -4.70 7.01 22.32
N GLY A 83 -4.11 6.06 21.58
CA GLY A 83 -3.30 5.00 22.19
C GLY A 83 -1.88 5.43 22.50
N ASN A 84 -1.55 6.70 22.24
CA ASN A 84 -0.20 7.23 22.51
C ASN A 84 0.90 6.42 21.82
N MET A 85 0.62 5.94 20.60
CA MET A 85 1.54 5.03 19.91
C MET A 85 2.81 5.71 19.42
N LYS A 86 2.81 7.04 19.33
CA LYS A 86 4.00 7.78 18.97
C LYS A 86 5.06 7.68 20.08
N GLU A 87 4.66 7.90 21.30
CA GLU A 87 5.55 7.86 22.48
C GLU A 87 5.79 6.43 22.94
N GLU A 88 4.77 5.60 22.86
CA GLU A 88 4.83 4.21 23.30
C GLU A 88 4.36 3.30 22.18
N PRO A 89 5.22 3.05 21.17
CA PRO A 89 4.82 2.21 20.05
C PRO A 89 4.47 0.79 20.50
N PRO A 90 3.44 0.20 19.90
CA PRO A 90 3.11 -1.19 20.22
C PRO A 90 4.23 -2.11 19.74
N THR A 91 4.33 -3.28 20.36
CA THR A 91 5.23 -4.32 19.88
C THR A 91 4.78 -4.76 18.49
N ARG A 92 5.67 -5.41 17.75
CA ARG A 92 5.33 -5.95 16.42
C ARG A 92 4.08 -6.82 16.48
N LYS A 93 4.04 -7.74 17.42
CA LYS A 93 2.92 -8.66 17.56
C LYS A 93 1.62 -7.93 17.86
N ALA A 94 1.65 -6.98 18.78
CA ALA A 94 0.47 -6.19 19.12
C ALA A 94 0.01 -5.33 17.94
N ALA A 95 0.96 -4.71 17.24
CA ALA A 95 0.65 -3.87 16.08
C ALA A 95 -0.04 -4.69 14.97
N ILE A 96 0.48 -5.86 14.68
CA ILE A 96 -0.08 -6.74 13.66
C ILE A 96 -1.51 -7.12 14.03
N ARG A 97 -1.73 -7.49 15.28
CA ARG A 97 -3.06 -7.87 15.75
C ARG A 97 -4.05 -6.71 15.63
N LEU A 98 -3.62 -5.51 16.01
CA LEU A 98 -4.47 -4.32 15.93
C LEU A 98 -4.77 -3.94 14.47
N MET A 99 -3.77 -3.98 13.60
CA MET A 99 -3.96 -3.66 12.19
C MET A 99 -4.88 -4.65 11.49
N ALA A 100 -4.82 -5.92 11.87
CA ALA A 100 -5.71 -6.93 11.30
C ALA A 100 -7.16 -6.68 11.68
N LYS A 101 -7.40 -6.16 12.88
CA LYS A 101 -8.75 -5.85 13.36
C LYS A 101 -9.25 -4.49 12.88
N ALA A 102 -8.35 -3.52 12.77
CA ALA A 102 -8.70 -2.14 12.44
C ALA A 102 -7.95 -1.69 11.20
N PRO A 103 -8.50 -1.94 10.01
CA PRO A 103 -7.82 -1.60 8.75
C PRO A 103 -7.44 -0.14 8.63
N ASN A 104 -8.19 0.75 9.27
CA ASN A 104 -7.87 2.19 9.22
C ASN A 104 -6.58 2.54 9.97
N LEU A 105 -6.08 1.62 10.79
CA LEU A 105 -4.80 1.80 11.46
C LEU A 105 -3.63 1.52 10.53
N ILE A 106 -3.88 0.89 9.39
CA ILE A 106 -2.84 0.60 8.41
C ILE A 106 -2.58 1.85 7.57
N ARG A 107 -1.30 2.18 7.39
CA ARG A 107 -0.90 3.29 6.52
C ARG A 107 -1.21 2.93 5.07
N ARG A 108 -1.95 3.79 4.38
CA ARG A 108 -2.41 3.54 3.01
C ARG A 108 -1.87 4.57 2.03
N PRO A 109 -1.76 4.20 0.77
CA PRO A 109 -1.91 2.84 0.25
C PRO A 109 -0.72 1.96 0.60
N VAL A 110 -0.91 0.64 0.56
CA VAL A 110 0.18 -0.34 0.63
C VAL A 110 0.36 -0.86 -0.78
N ILE A 111 1.50 -0.58 -1.37
CA ILE A 111 1.77 -0.91 -2.77
C ILE A 111 2.84 -1.98 -2.82
N VAL A 112 2.50 -3.12 -3.42
CA VAL A 112 3.43 -4.25 -3.50
C VAL A 112 3.76 -4.54 -4.96
N CYS A 113 5.04 -4.58 -5.26
CA CYS A 113 5.53 -4.93 -6.59
C CYS A 113 6.69 -5.90 -6.43
N GLY A 114 6.43 -7.17 -6.74
CA GLY A 114 7.43 -8.21 -6.49
C GLY A 114 7.75 -8.26 -5.01
N GLY A 115 9.02 -8.18 -4.69
CA GLY A 115 9.46 -8.19 -3.29
C GLY A 115 9.51 -6.82 -2.63
N ARG A 116 9.05 -5.78 -3.31
CA ARG A 116 9.13 -4.41 -2.80
C ARG A 116 7.79 -3.91 -2.28
N VAL A 117 7.83 -3.17 -1.18
CA VAL A 117 6.64 -2.58 -0.57
C VAL A 117 6.86 -1.09 -0.42
N VAL A 118 5.90 -0.30 -0.90
CA VAL A 118 5.90 1.15 -0.74
C VAL A 118 4.66 1.53 0.07
N LEU A 119 4.86 2.38 1.06
CA LEU A 119 3.79 2.80 1.97
C LEU A 119 3.45 4.27 1.75
N GLY A 120 2.18 4.55 1.65
CA GLY A 120 1.70 5.90 1.44
C GLY A 120 2.02 6.42 0.05
N PHE A 121 1.83 7.72 -0.14
CA PHE A 121 2.18 8.35 -1.40
C PHE A 121 3.63 8.81 -1.36
N ASP A 122 4.52 7.89 -1.67
CA ASP A 122 5.97 8.09 -1.65
C ASP A 122 6.47 8.02 -3.09
N LYS A 123 6.63 9.20 -3.71
CA LYS A 123 7.05 9.30 -5.11
C LYS A 123 8.39 8.63 -5.36
N GLU A 124 9.34 8.83 -4.44
CA GLU A 124 10.68 8.24 -4.60
C GLU A 124 10.63 6.71 -4.53
N GLY A 125 9.84 6.19 -3.60
CA GLY A 125 9.66 4.75 -3.51
C GLY A 125 8.98 4.19 -4.75
N ILE A 126 7.98 4.89 -5.25
CA ILE A 126 7.25 4.46 -6.46
C ILE A 126 8.19 4.45 -7.68
N LYS A 127 9.05 5.46 -7.80
CA LYS A 127 10.00 5.53 -8.91
C LYS A 127 10.95 4.35 -8.95
N ARG A 128 11.22 3.75 -7.79
CA ARG A 128 12.13 2.60 -7.70
C ARG A 128 11.46 1.25 -7.97
N LEU A 129 10.17 1.23 -8.13
CA LEU A 129 9.46 -0.02 -8.41
C LEU A 129 9.78 -0.58 -9.80
#